data_76a58119852c9a1c383d088304cfef81
#
_entry.id   76a58119852c9a1c383d088304cfef81
#
_cell.length_a   1.000
_cell.length_b   1.000
_cell.length_c   1.000
_cell.angle_alpha   90.00
_cell.angle_beta   90.00
_cell.angle_gamma   90.00
#
_symmetry.space_group_name_H-M   'P 1'
#
loop_
_entity.id
_entity.type
_entity.pdbx_description
1 polymer ?
#
loop_
_entity_poly.entity_id
_entity_poly.type
_entity_poly.pdbx_seq_one_letter_code
_entity_poly.pdbx_strand_id
1 'polypeptide(L)'
;MKHNKVSESDLARALNVPYNTIHRLVNGHTTDPRLSTLKLIATYFNVSLDTLLTYHENNVSEYHNNNLKAVPIISWEKVTDSILLNSINNKNWNHWLPIPLTSLDNLSLNAYALESRPSMQPRFPLGTFFIIDPKCDPIDGDLVLVKIKANNAVSLRELIMDPPTTKLLPLIQSSEALNFNGIEHEIIGVIVLTMHHLRRS
;
A
#
# COMPACT_ATOMS: atom_id res chain seq x y z
N MET A 1 -4.68 -20.58 -14.51
CA MET A 1 -5.20 -21.39 -15.63
C MET A 1 -6.38 -20.75 -16.36
N LYS A 2 -7.38 -20.21 -15.69
CA LYS A 2 -8.55 -19.58 -16.36
C LYS A 2 -8.21 -18.35 -17.22
N HIS A 3 -7.13 -17.62 -16.95
CA HIS A 3 -6.72 -16.43 -17.72
C HIS A 3 -5.91 -16.74 -19.00
N ASN A 4 -5.19 -17.86 -19.09
CA ASN A 4 -4.30 -18.14 -20.20
C ASN A 4 -4.83 -19.20 -21.20
N LYS A 5 -6.10 -19.62 -21.09
CA LYS A 5 -6.75 -20.61 -21.97
C LYS A 5 -5.95 -21.93 -22.20
N VAL A 6 -5.09 -22.31 -21.26
CA VAL A 6 -4.31 -23.55 -21.31
C VAL A 6 -5.09 -24.67 -20.63
N SER A 7 -5.30 -25.80 -21.33
CA SER A 7 -5.94 -26.97 -20.75
C SER A 7 -4.95 -27.77 -19.88
N GLU A 8 -5.48 -28.57 -18.93
CA GLU A 8 -4.65 -29.44 -18.07
C GLU A 8 -3.85 -30.45 -18.89
N SER A 9 -4.43 -30.94 -19.98
CA SER A 9 -3.78 -31.89 -20.90
C SER A 9 -2.65 -31.25 -21.69
N ASP A 10 -2.82 -29.99 -22.15
CA ASP A 10 -1.77 -29.29 -22.87
C ASP A 10 -0.61 -28.94 -21.95
N LEU A 11 -0.93 -28.53 -20.70
CA LEU A 11 0.08 -28.26 -19.69
C LEU A 11 0.88 -29.53 -19.35
N ALA A 12 0.20 -30.64 -19.11
CA ALA A 12 0.83 -31.94 -18.81
C ALA A 12 1.79 -32.34 -19.94
N ARG A 13 1.37 -32.18 -21.18
CA ARG A 13 2.19 -32.46 -22.36
C ARG A 13 3.38 -31.50 -22.47
N ALA A 14 3.18 -30.22 -22.31
CA ALA A 14 4.24 -29.21 -22.38
C ALA A 14 5.33 -29.41 -21.32
N LEU A 15 4.94 -29.84 -20.12
CA LEU A 15 5.84 -30.07 -19.00
C LEU A 15 6.44 -31.49 -18.97
N ASN A 16 6.01 -32.37 -19.87
CA ASN A 16 6.38 -33.80 -19.90
C ASN A 16 6.12 -34.48 -18.56
N VAL A 17 4.96 -34.23 -17.96
CA VAL A 17 4.52 -34.86 -16.70
C VAL A 17 3.19 -35.62 -16.91
N PRO A 18 2.90 -36.67 -16.12
CA PRO A 18 1.62 -37.40 -16.24
C PRO A 18 0.42 -36.44 -16.04
N TYR A 19 -0.61 -36.62 -16.88
CA TYR A 19 -1.86 -35.84 -16.77
C TYR A 19 -2.44 -35.87 -15.35
N ASN A 20 -2.47 -37.04 -14.69
CA ASN A 20 -3.00 -37.20 -13.34
C ASN A 20 -2.25 -36.30 -12.31
N THR A 21 -0.96 -36.00 -12.55
CA THR A 21 -0.17 -35.14 -11.65
C THR A 21 -0.70 -33.69 -11.74
N ILE A 22 -0.92 -33.20 -12.95
CA ILE A 22 -1.47 -31.84 -13.18
C ILE A 22 -2.92 -31.77 -12.69
N HIS A 23 -3.74 -32.77 -13.04
CA HIS A 23 -5.15 -32.83 -12.64
C HIS A 23 -5.33 -32.78 -11.12
N ARG A 24 -4.60 -33.60 -10.37
CA ARG A 24 -4.66 -33.63 -8.90
C ARG A 24 -4.17 -32.32 -8.27
N LEU A 25 -3.16 -31.70 -8.87
CA LEU A 25 -2.61 -30.43 -8.39
C LEU A 25 -3.61 -29.28 -8.58
N VAL A 26 -4.20 -29.18 -9.76
CA VAL A 26 -5.18 -28.13 -10.13
C VAL A 26 -6.46 -28.23 -9.30
N ASN A 27 -6.90 -29.46 -8.99
CA ASN A 27 -8.12 -29.70 -8.22
C ASN A 27 -7.88 -29.79 -6.69
N GLY A 28 -6.68 -29.41 -6.21
CA GLY A 28 -6.37 -29.39 -4.78
C GLY A 28 -6.28 -30.76 -4.11
N HIS A 29 -6.23 -31.85 -4.88
CA HIS A 29 -6.11 -33.23 -4.35
C HIS A 29 -4.69 -33.63 -3.93
N THR A 30 -3.71 -32.73 -4.12
CA THR A 30 -2.32 -32.91 -3.70
C THR A 30 -1.97 -31.80 -2.70
N THR A 31 -1.78 -32.20 -1.44
CA THR A 31 -1.43 -31.27 -0.35
C THR A 31 0.06 -30.94 -0.30
N ASP A 32 0.91 -31.80 -0.85
CA ASP A 32 2.36 -31.62 -0.89
C ASP A 32 2.90 -31.97 -2.30
N PRO A 33 2.84 -31.04 -3.23
CA PRO A 33 3.36 -31.24 -4.58
C PRO A 33 4.90 -31.22 -4.59
N ARG A 34 5.51 -32.06 -5.42
CA ARG A 34 6.97 -32.07 -5.58
C ARG A 34 7.49 -30.72 -6.08
N LEU A 35 8.54 -30.23 -5.44
CA LEU A 35 9.19 -28.96 -5.80
C LEU A 35 9.62 -28.92 -7.28
N SER A 36 10.07 -30.04 -7.83
CA SER A 36 10.43 -30.17 -9.25
C SER A 36 9.25 -29.87 -10.19
N THR A 37 8.06 -30.37 -9.85
CA THR A 37 6.83 -30.13 -10.63
C THR A 37 6.43 -28.65 -10.55
N LEU A 38 6.52 -28.05 -9.36
CA LEU A 38 6.22 -26.62 -9.17
C LEU A 38 7.18 -25.73 -9.94
N LYS A 39 8.49 -26.08 -9.97
CA LYS A 39 9.49 -25.34 -10.78
C LYS A 39 9.18 -25.40 -12.27
N LEU A 40 8.78 -26.56 -12.81
CA LEU A 40 8.41 -26.69 -14.22
C LEU A 40 7.19 -25.81 -14.55
N ILE A 41 6.18 -25.79 -13.69
CA ILE A 41 4.98 -24.97 -13.85
C ILE A 41 5.34 -23.47 -13.79
N ALA A 42 6.15 -23.05 -12.81
CA ALA A 42 6.60 -21.69 -12.67
C ALA A 42 7.36 -21.20 -13.91
N THR A 43 8.27 -22.02 -14.43
CA THR A 43 9.01 -21.74 -15.67
C THR A 43 8.08 -21.62 -16.88
N TYR A 44 7.12 -22.51 -17.03
CA TYR A 44 6.16 -22.51 -18.15
C TYR A 44 5.33 -21.22 -18.18
N PHE A 45 4.89 -20.74 -17.02
CA PHE A 45 4.10 -19.50 -16.92
C PHE A 45 4.97 -18.26 -16.75
N ASN A 46 6.31 -18.39 -16.79
CA ASN A 46 7.27 -17.31 -16.58
C ASN A 46 7.02 -16.52 -15.28
N VAL A 47 6.74 -17.24 -14.20
CA VAL A 47 6.54 -16.68 -12.85
C VAL A 47 7.59 -17.24 -11.89
N SER A 48 7.85 -16.54 -10.78
CA SER A 48 8.72 -17.11 -9.75
C SER A 48 8.01 -18.27 -9.00
N LEU A 49 8.79 -19.16 -8.43
CA LEU A 49 8.24 -20.26 -7.62
C LEU A 49 7.48 -19.69 -6.41
N ASP A 50 7.99 -18.64 -5.80
CA ASP A 50 7.35 -17.95 -4.68
C ASP A 50 5.99 -17.38 -5.08
N THR A 51 5.90 -16.74 -6.25
CA THR A 51 4.63 -16.27 -6.81
C THR A 51 3.62 -17.40 -7.00
N LEU A 52 4.09 -18.57 -7.44
CA LEU A 52 3.22 -19.74 -7.62
C LEU A 52 2.69 -20.30 -6.30
N LEU A 53 3.49 -20.26 -5.22
CA LEU A 53 3.15 -20.79 -3.90
C LEU A 53 2.29 -19.84 -3.07
N THR A 54 2.44 -18.52 -3.29
CA THR A 54 1.75 -17.47 -2.51
C THR A 54 0.49 -16.92 -3.17
N TYR A 55 0.07 -17.49 -4.33
CA TYR A 55 -1.11 -17.03 -5.06
C TYR A 55 -2.39 -17.36 -4.28
N HIS A 56 -2.85 -16.40 -3.47
CA HIS A 56 -4.22 -16.33 -2.95
C HIS A 56 -5.04 -15.43 -3.86
N GLU A 57 -6.22 -15.88 -4.28
CA GLU A 57 -7.12 -15.22 -5.27
C GLU A 57 -7.53 -13.77 -4.95
N ASN A 58 -7.06 -13.18 -3.84
CA ASN A 58 -7.49 -11.85 -3.37
C ASN A 58 -6.37 -10.82 -3.14
N ASN A 59 -5.12 -11.08 -3.52
CA ASN A 59 -4.05 -10.10 -3.30
C ASN A 59 -3.19 -9.91 -4.54
N VAL A 60 -3.60 -8.99 -5.41
CA VAL A 60 -2.73 -8.33 -6.37
C VAL A 60 -1.98 -7.24 -5.62
N SER A 61 -1.03 -7.60 -4.79
CA SER A 61 -0.02 -6.66 -4.26
C SER A 61 0.99 -7.29 -3.30
N GLU A 62 1.45 -8.54 -3.57
CA GLU A 62 2.61 -9.04 -2.84
C GLU A 62 3.77 -9.27 -3.81
N TYR A 63 4.52 -8.21 -4.07
CA TYR A 63 5.90 -8.34 -4.50
C TYR A 63 6.72 -8.81 -3.29
N HIS A 64 6.63 -10.11 -2.97
CA HIS A 64 7.54 -10.75 -2.04
C HIS A 64 8.87 -11.02 -2.74
N ASN A 65 9.68 -9.99 -2.81
CA ASN A 65 11.12 -10.15 -2.89
C ASN A 65 11.75 -9.24 -1.84
N ASN A 66 12.30 -9.89 -0.81
CA ASN A 66 13.29 -9.31 0.08
C ASN A 66 12.85 -8.05 0.86
N ASN A 67 12.02 -8.22 1.91
CA ASN A 67 11.80 -7.19 2.94
C ASN A 67 11.34 -5.80 2.42
N LEU A 68 10.65 -5.75 1.27
CA LEU A 68 10.06 -4.53 0.73
C LEU A 68 8.55 -4.67 0.61
N LYS A 69 7.82 -3.73 1.18
CA LYS A 69 6.40 -3.50 0.94
C LYS A 69 6.28 -2.32 -0.02
N ALA A 70 5.31 -2.30 -0.90
CA ALA A 70 5.08 -1.16 -1.76
C ALA A 70 3.71 -0.53 -1.44
N VAL A 71 3.65 0.80 -1.44
CA VAL A 71 2.40 1.56 -1.31
C VAL A 71 2.17 2.39 -2.57
N PRO A 72 0.91 2.57 -3.00
CA PRO A 72 0.61 3.42 -4.14
C PRO A 72 0.89 4.89 -3.83
N ILE A 73 1.47 5.59 -4.79
CA ILE A 73 1.60 7.06 -4.74
C ILE A 73 0.31 7.64 -5.33
N ILE A 74 -0.39 8.44 -4.53
CA ILE A 74 -1.62 9.11 -4.96
C ILE A 74 -1.45 10.62 -4.97
N SER A 75 -2.26 11.32 -5.75
CA SER A 75 -2.25 12.78 -5.78
C SER A 75 -3.13 13.36 -4.67
N TRP A 76 -2.83 14.58 -4.24
CA TRP A 76 -3.55 15.28 -3.18
C TRP A 76 -5.05 15.46 -3.49
N GLU A 77 -5.41 15.62 -4.77
CA GLU A 77 -6.80 15.77 -5.20
C GLU A 77 -7.61 14.49 -4.99
N LYS A 78 -6.96 13.34 -5.10
CA LYS A 78 -7.60 12.02 -4.94
C LYS A 78 -7.80 11.62 -3.48
N VAL A 79 -7.08 12.23 -2.55
CA VAL A 79 -7.18 11.92 -1.11
C VAL A 79 -8.55 12.26 -0.52
N THR A 80 -9.26 13.21 -1.10
CA THR A 80 -10.61 13.61 -0.65
C THR A 80 -11.69 12.59 -0.99
N ASP A 81 -11.40 11.65 -1.89
CA ASP A 81 -12.33 10.61 -2.32
C ASP A 81 -12.24 9.39 -1.39
N SER A 82 -13.16 9.32 -0.42
CA SER A 82 -13.24 8.20 0.53
C SER A 82 -13.49 6.84 -0.14
N ILE A 83 -14.12 6.80 -1.30
CA ILE A 83 -14.34 5.59 -2.09
C ILE A 83 -13.02 5.09 -2.66
N LEU A 84 -12.14 6.00 -3.08
CA LEU A 84 -10.80 5.66 -3.54
C LEU A 84 -9.94 5.09 -2.42
N LEU A 85 -9.96 5.71 -1.24
CA LEU A 85 -9.18 5.26 -0.09
C LEU A 85 -9.61 3.87 0.41
N ASN A 86 -10.90 3.57 0.38
CA ASN A 86 -11.42 2.26 0.77
C ASN A 86 -11.14 1.14 -0.25
N SER A 87 -10.78 1.49 -1.47
CA SER A 87 -10.53 0.56 -2.57
C SER A 87 -9.11 0.62 -3.12
N ILE A 88 -8.15 1.11 -2.33
CA ILE A 88 -6.74 1.25 -2.73
C ILE A 88 -6.17 -0.07 -3.27
N ASN A 89 -6.46 -1.19 -2.60
CA ASN A 89 -5.94 -2.50 -2.99
C ASN A 89 -6.53 -3.05 -4.30
N ASN A 90 -7.67 -2.53 -4.77
CA ASN A 90 -8.39 -3.06 -5.93
C ASN A 90 -8.13 -2.28 -7.23
N LYS A 91 -7.29 -1.25 -7.20
CA LYS A 91 -7.04 -0.38 -8.36
C LYS A 91 -5.63 -0.57 -8.91
N ASN A 92 -5.53 -0.55 -10.23
CA ASN A 92 -4.24 -0.50 -10.92
C ASN A 92 -3.65 0.90 -10.76
N TRP A 93 -2.73 1.06 -9.82
CA TRP A 93 -1.96 2.28 -9.64
C TRP A 93 -0.72 2.26 -10.53
N ASN A 94 -0.43 3.39 -11.19
CA ASN A 94 0.69 3.48 -12.13
C ASN A 94 2.05 3.66 -11.43
N HIS A 95 2.03 4.17 -10.19
CA HIS A 95 3.23 4.50 -9.43
C HIS A 95 3.17 3.91 -8.03
N TRP A 96 4.23 3.18 -7.66
CA TRP A 96 4.38 2.52 -6.38
C TRP A 96 5.67 2.96 -5.71
N LEU A 97 5.61 3.20 -4.41
CA LEU A 97 6.76 3.52 -3.58
C LEU A 97 7.17 2.26 -2.78
N PRO A 98 8.36 1.68 -3.02
CA PRO A 98 8.85 0.58 -2.19
C PRO A 98 9.24 1.10 -0.79
N ILE A 99 8.84 0.39 0.25
CA ILE A 99 9.11 0.72 1.65
C ILE A 99 9.86 -0.43 2.30
N PRO A 100 10.96 -0.18 3.06
CA PRO A 100 11.61 -1.22 3.84
C PRO A 100 10.70 -1.73 4.96
N LEU A 101 10.48 -3.05 5.01
CA LEU A 101 9.57 -3.71 5.98
C LEU A 101 10.07 -3.64 7.42
N THR A 102 11.35 -3.45 7.65
CA THR A 102 11.96 -3.46 8.99
C THR A 102 11.43 -2.39 9.95
N SER A 103 10.71 -1.40 9.42
CA SER A 103 10.20 -0.26 10.21
C SER A 103 8.68 -0.26 10.41
N LEU A 104 7.92 -1.12 9.72
CA LEU A 104 6.46 -0.99 9.63
C LEU A 104 5.74 -2.36 9.55
N ASP A 105 6.00 -3.25 10.51
CA ASP A 105 5.41 -4.59 10.55
C ASP A 105 3.87 -4.57 10.52
N ASN A 106 3.24 -3.49 11.02
CA ASN A 106 1.80 -3.34 11.16
C ASN A 106 1.16 -2.37 10.15
N LEU A 107 1.86 -2.01 9.05
CA LEU A 107 1.27 -1.13 8.04
C LEU A 107 0.04 -1.75 7.40
N SER A 108 -1.09 -1.04 7.42
CA SER A 108 -2.34 -1.54 6.87
C SER A 108 -2.27 -1.70 5.33
N LEU A 109 -3.15 -2.53 4.78
CA LEU A 109 -3.27 -2.71 3.34
C LEU A 109 -3.83 -1.46 2.64
N ASN A 110 -4.39 -0.52 3.39
CA ASN A 110 -4.94 0.74 2.87
C ASN A 110 -3.93 1.89 2.89
N ALA A 111 -2.69 1.62 3.29
CA ALA A 111 -1.65 2.64 3.32
C ALA A 111 -1.30 3.13 1.91
N TYR A 112 -0.96 4.40 1.82
CA TYR A 112 -0.61 5.08 0.58
C TYR A 112 0.46 6.14 0.80
N ALA A 113 1.03 6.65 -0.28
CA ALA A 113 2.02 7.72 -0.24
C ALA A 113 1.50 9.01 -0.89
N LEU A 114 1.85 10.15 -0.30
CA LEU A 114 1.69 11.48 -0.88
C LEU A 114 3.05 12.14 -1.02
N GLU A 115 3.27 12.86 -2.11
CA GLU A 115 4.47 13.67 -2.30
C GLU A 115 4.30 15.05 -1.64
N SER A 116 5.37 15.59 -1.07
CA SER A 116 5.39 16.92 -0.45
C SER A 116 5.05 18.04 -1.45
N ARG A 117 4.32 19.05 -0.96
CA ARG A 117 4.01 20.27 -1.73
C ARG A 117 5.11 21.31 -1.56
N PRO A 118 5.31 22.23 -2.52
CA PRO A 118 6.28 23.32 -2.39
C PRO A 118 6.10 24.18 -1.13
N SER A 119 4.85 24.38 -0.69
CA SER A 119 4.52 25.15 0.52
C SER A 119 4.97 24.50 1.83
N MET A 120 5.39 23.23 1.82
CA MET A 120 5.84 22.51 3.01
C MET A 120 7.34 22.71 3.30
N GLN A 121 8.04 23.41 2.42
CA GLN A 121 9.43 23.80 2.66
C GLN A 121 9.53 24.88 3.76
N PRO A 122 10.63 24.93 4.52
CA PRO A 122 11.80 24.04 4.44
C PRO A 122 11.68 22.74 5.23
N ARG A 123 10.60 22.55 6.02
CA ARG A 123 10.43 21.38 6.91
C ARG A 123 10.45 20.06 6.10
N PHE A 124 9.80 20.04 4.95
CA PHE A 124 9.78 18.89 4.03
C PHE A 124 10.21 19.33 2.63
N PRO A 125 11.44 18.98 2.22
CA PRO A 125 11.93 19.29 0.88
C PRO A 125 11.07 18.65 -0.22
N LEU A 126 11.09 19.21 -1.41
CA LEU A 126 10.42 18.64 -2.59
C LEU A 126 10.93 17.21 -2.86
N GLY A 127 10.01 16.30 -3.20
CA GLY A 127 10.33 14.90 -3.38
C GLY A 127 10.36 14.10 -2.07
N THR A 128 9.91 14.70 -0.94
CA THR A 128 9.62 13.94 0.27
C THR A 128 8.29 13.21 0.09
N PHE A 129 8.27 11.91 0.37
CA PHE A 129 7.06 11.12 0.40
C PHE A 129 6.60 10.89 1.84
N PHE A 130 5.33 11.11 2.09
CA PHE A 130 4.65 10.80 3.34
C PHE A 130 3.93 9.49 3.16
N ILE A 131 4.25 8.47 3.96
CA ILE A 131 3.53 7.21 4.00
C ILE A 131 2.44 7.34 5.06
N ILE A 132 1.19 7.22 4.62
CA ILE A 132 0.00 7.46 5.42
C ILE A 132 -0.73 6.15 5.63
N ASP A 133 -1.04 5.86 6.89
CA ASP A 133 -1.90 4.73 7.25
C ASP A 133 -3.25 5.23 7.79
N PRO A 134 -4.36 5.02 7.05
CA PRO A 134 -5.70 5.39 7.49
C PRO A 134 -6.25 4.55 8.65
N LYS A 135 -5.60 3.43 8.97
CA LYS A 135 -6.03 2.50 10.02
C LYS A 135 -5.23 2.67 11.32
N CYS A 136 -4.21 3.51 11.30
CA CYS A 136 -3.43 3.82 12.49
C CYS A 136 -4.20 4.81 13.36
N ASP A 137 -4.34 4.48 14.65
CA ASP A 137 -4.93 5.40 15.63
C ASP A 137 -3.95 6.52 15.95
N PRO A 138 -4.35 7.79 15.83
CA PRO A 138 -3.46 8.92 16.06
C PRO A 138 -3.18 9.10 17.56
N ILE A 139 -1.93 9.44 17.90
CA ILE A 139 -1.48 9.76 19.25
C ILE A 139 -0.89 11.18 19.30
N ASP A 140 -0.64 11.66 20.51
CA ASP A 140 -0.04 12.98 20.72
C ASP A 140 1.33 13.11 20.02
N GLY A 141 1.52 14.22 19.32
CA GLY A 141 2.73 14.50 18.53
C GLY A 141 2.75 13.92 17.11
N ASP A 142 1.75 13.14 16.72
CA ASP A 142 1.69 12.59 15.37
C ASP A 142 1.48 13.65 14.30
N LEU A 143 2.09 13.40 13.15
CA LEU A 143 1.71 14.07 11.92
C LEU A 143 0.49 13.38 11.34
N VAL A 144 -0.59 14.14 11.18
CA VAL A 144 -1.89 13.61 10.72
C VAL A 144 -2.36 14.32 9.46
N LEU A 145 -3.02 13.57 8.61
CA LEU A 145 -3.72 14.11 7.46
C LEU A 145 -5.17 14.42 7.88
N VAL A 146 -5.54 15.68 7.82
CA VAL A 146 -6.84 16.18 8.28
C VAL A 146 -7.66 16.67 7.11
N LYS A 147 -8.91 16.23 7.05
CA LYS A 147 -9.93 16.74 6.13
C LYS A 147 -10.78 17.77 6.85
N ILE A 148 -10.92 18.96 6.25
CA ILE A 148 -11.83 20.00 6.69
C ILE A 148 -13.17 19.78 5.99
N LYS A 149 -14.21 19.42 6.74
CA LYS A 149 -15.50 18.97 6.18
C LYS A 149 -16.25 20.07 5.43
N ALA A 150 -16.05 21.33 5.81
CA ALA A 150 -16.75 22.46 5.21
C ALA A 150 -16.46 22.63 3.70
N ASN A 151 -15.23 22.34 3.27
CA ASN A 151 -14.78 22.55 1.89
C ASN A 151 -14.06 21.33 1.29
N ASN A 152 -14.03 20.21 2.01
CA ASN A 152 -13.29 19.01 1.65
C ASN A 152 -11.77 19.24 1.48
N ALA A 153 -11.23 20.34 1.99
CA ALA A 153 -9.79 20.59 1.92
C ALA A 153 -9.02 19.62 2.81
N VAL A 154 -7.84 19.20 2.34
CA VAL A 154 -6.93 18.33 3.08
C VAL A 154 -5.66 19.07 3.45
N SER A 155 -5.27 18.95 4.71
CA SER A 155 -4.10 19.57 5.29
C SER A 155 -3.29 18.58 6.12
N LEU A 156 -1.97 18.66 6.02
CA LEU A 156 -1.05 17.94 6.90
C LEU A 156 -0.79 18.79 8.13
N ARG A 157 -1.00 18.21 9.33
CA ARG A 157 -0.87 18.92 10.60
C ARG A 157 -0.23 18.04 11.67
N GLU A 158 0.31 18.67 12.69
CA GLU A 158 0.78 18.01 13.90
C GLU A 158 -0.34 18.01 14.93
N LEU A 159 -0.64 16.84 15.45
CA LEU A 159 -1.71 16.64 16.45
C LEU A 159 -1.13 16.85 17.85
N ILE A 160 -1.71 17.75 18.62
CA ILE A 160 -1.37 17.97 20.03
C ILE A 160 -2.59 17.63 20.88
N MET A 161 -2.44 16.64 21.73
CA MET A 161 -3.46 16.20 22.68
C MET A 161 -3.12 16.67 24.09
N ASP A 162 -3.49 17.91 24.41
CA ASP A 162 -3.28 18.51 25.74
C ASP A 162 -4.64 18.84 26.39
N PRO A 163 -5.15 17.95 27.27
CA PRO A 163 -6.46 18.16 27.90
C PRO A 163 -6.56 19.53 28.59
N PRO A 164 -7.70 20.24 28.48
CA PRO A 164 -8.95 19.78 27.85
C PRO A 164 -9.06 20.02 26.35
N THR A 165 -7.98 20.43 25.69
CA THR A 165 -8.02 20.77 24.26
C THR A 165 -7.19 19.81 23.41
N THR A 166 -7.63 19.59 22.18
CA THR A 166 -6.84 18.95 21.13
C THR A 166 -6.62 19.97 20.03
N LYS A 167 -5.38 20.14 19.60
CA LYS A 167 -4.99 21.14 18.60
C LYS A 167 -4.34 20.48 17.39
N LEU A 168 -4.53 21.11 16.23
CA LEU A 168 -3.91 20.76 14.97
C LEU A 168 -2.96 21.88 14.58
N LEU A 169 -1.67 21.70 14.84
CA LEU A 169 -0.67 22.70 14.52
C LEU A 169 -0.29 22.66 13.03
N PRO A 170 -0.15 23.81 12.37
CA PRO A 170 0.24 23.84 10.98
C PRO A 170 1.73 23.50 10.81
N LEU A 171 2.06 22.85 9.69
CA LEU A 171 3.45 22.65 9.28
C LEU A 171 4.02 23.84 8.50
N ILE A 172 3.14 24.73 8.06
CA ILE A 172 3.45 25.92 7.27
C ILE A 172 3.30 27.12 8.17
N GLN A 173 4.34 27.97 8.26
CA GLN A 173 4.37 29.12 9.16
C GLN A 173 3.25 30.16 8.92
N SER A 174 2.70 30.23 7.71
CA SER A 174 1.62 31.14 7.34
C SER A 174 0.21 30.63 7.68
N SER A 175 0.08 29.43 8.22
CA SER A 175 -1.21 28.83 8.55
C SER A 175 -1.48 28.91 10.06
N GLU A 176 -2.75 29.02 10.44
CA GLU A 176 -3.16 29.07 11.83
C GLU A 176 -3.36 27.68 12.45
N ALA A 177 -3.15 27.58 13.76
CA ALA A 177 -3.50 26.42 14.53
C ALA A 177 -5.04 26.28 14.59
N LEU A 178 -5.54 25.05 14.50
CA LEU A 178 -6.97 24.76 14.63
C LEU A 178 -7.22 23.99 15.93
N ASN A 179 -8.32 24.29 16.62
CA ASN A 179 -8.82 23.41 17.65
C ASN A 179 -9.51 22.22 16.97
N PHE A 180 -9.06 21.00 17.27
CA PHE A 180 -9.68 19.83 16.70
C PHE A 180 -11.12 19.69 17.20
N ASN A 181 -12.03 19.53 16.26
CA ASN A 181 -13.44 19.32 16.49
C ASN A 181 -13.93 18.24 15.51
N GLY A 182 -14.38 17.11 15.99
CA GLY A 182 -14.85 16.00 15.17
C GLY A 182 -16.06 16.33 14.29
N ILE A 183 -16.76 17.44 14.55
CA ILE A 183 -17.85 17.92 13.70
C ILE A 183 -17.29 18.54 12.41
N GLU A 184 -16.27 19.38 12.53
CA GLU A 184 -15.69 20.17 11.42
C GLU A 184 -14.47 19.48 10.78
N HIS A 185 -13.77 18.65 11.54
CA HIS A 185 -12.53 18.02 11.13
C HIS A 185 -12.64 16.50 11.17
N GLU A 186 -11.89 15.85 10.28
CA GLU A 186 -11.74 14.39 10.23
C GLU A 186 -10.28 14.05 10.02
N ILE A 187 -9.70 13.25 10.90
CA ILE A 187 -8.36 12.68 10.68
C ILE A 187 -8.54 11.50 9.74
N ILE A 188 -7.96 11.57 8.56
CA ILE A 188 -8.11 10.57 7.49
C ILE A 188 -6.88 9.68 7.35
N GLY A 189 -5.86 9.87 8.18
CA GLY A 189 -4.70 9.00 8.28
C GLY A 189 -3.57 9.61 9.08
N VAL A 190 -2.70 8.74 9.59
CA VAL A 190 -1.49 9.08 10.32
C VAL A 190 -0.29 8.90 9.41
N ILE A 191 0.66 9.84 9.45
CA ILE A 191 1.92 9.70 8.75
C ILE A 191 2.84 8.82 9.59
N VAL A 192 3.07 7.59 9.12
CA VAL A 192 3.86 6.59 9.84
C VAL A 192 5.33 6.58 9.43
N LEU A 193 5.65 7.15 8.26
CA LEU A 193 7.01 7.26 7.77
C LEU A 193 7.13 8.42 6.78
N THR A 194 8.30 9.07 6.77
CA THR A 194 8.69 10.01 5.71
C THR A 194 9.94 9.51 5.01
N MET A 195 9.95 9.59 3.68
CA MET A 195 11.09 9.20 2.85
C MET A 195 11.50 10.37 1.95
N HIS A 196 12.80 10.64 1.92
CA HIS A 196 13.35 11.68 1.05
C HIS A 196 14.65 11.22 0.40
N HIS A 197 14.73 11.35 -0.93
CA HIS A 197 15.95 11.08 -1.66
C HIS A 197 16.81 12.35 -1.72
N LEU A 198 17.97 12.34 -1.07
CA LEU A 198 18.88 13.50 -1.03
C LEU A 198 19.52 13.80 -2.39
N ARG A 199 19.71 12.75 -3.22
CA ARG A 199 20.29 12.89 -4.56
C ARG A 199 19.19 12.72 -5.60
N ARG A 200 18.97 13.77 -6.41
CA ARG A 200 18.12 13.65 -7.61
C ARG A 200 18.94 12.92 -8.69
N SER A 201 18.36 11.88 -9.26
CA SER A 201 18.89 11.18 -10.43
C SER A 201 18.61 11.97 -11.70
#